data_345edbe4d7dc8fbda95fc4d9672a855c
#
_entry.id   345edbe4d7dc8fbda95fc4d9672a855c
#
_cell.length_a   1.000
_cell.length_b   1.000
_cell.length_c   1.000
_cell.angle_alpha   90.00
_cell.angle_beta   90.00
_cell.angle_gamma   90.00
#
_symmetry.space_group_name_H-M   'P 1'
#
loop_
_entity.id
_entity.type
_entity.pdbx_description
1 polymer ?
#
loop_
_entity_poly.entity_id
_entity_poly.type
_entity_poly.pdbx_seq_one_letter_code
_entity_poly.pdbx_strand_id
1 'polypeptide(L)'
;MNDKPIIALDFPGEKEVFQFLNQFNEPLFVKVGMELYMQEGPDIVRKIKEQGHDIFLDLKLHDIPNTVKSAMKGLARLGVDLVNVHAAGGKNMMEGALEGLEAGTPVGKRRASLIAVTQLTSTTED
;
A
#
# COMPACT_ATOMS: atom_id res chain seq x y z
N MET A 1 -12.77 4.30 7.12
CA MET A 1 -12.46 3.89 5.74
C MET A 1 -13.63 4.22 4.85
N ASN A 2 -13.40 4.62 3.64
CA ASN A 2 -14.50 4.98 2.76
C ASN A 2 -15.16 3.75 2.16
N ASP A 3 -16.36 3.93 1.61
CA ASP A 3 -17.17 2.84 1.06
C ASP A 3 -16.88 2.55 -0.41
N LYS A 4 -15.88 3.21 -0.99
CA LYS A 4 -15.56 3.01 -2.39
C LYS A 4 -14.92 1.64 -2.61
N PRO A 5 -15.24 0.99 -3.73
CA PRO A 5 -14.53 -0.24 -4.07
C PRO A 5 -13.06 0.06 -4.37
N ILE A 6 -12.21 -0.90 -4.07
CA ILE A 6 -10.78 -0.77 -4.37
C ILE A 6 -10.53 -1.40 -5.73
N ILE A 7 -10.00 -0.60 -6.64
CA ILE A 7 -9.76 -1.00 -8.02
C ILE A 7 -8.30 -1.38 -8.18
N ALA A 8 -8.03 -2.63 -8.57
CA ALA A 8 -6.67 -3.09 -8.76
C ALA A 8 -6.08 -2.50 -10.04
N LEU A 9 -4.91 -1.87 -9.92
CA LEU A 9 -4.19 -1.33 -11.08
C LEU A 9 -3.19 -2.37 -11.57
N ASP A 10 -3.71 -3.45 -12.14
CA ASP A 10 -2.89 -4.56 -12.62
C ASP A 10 -2.45 -4.28 -14.06
N PHE A 11 -1.66 -3.23 -14.23
CA PHE A 11 -1.16 -2.79 -15.52
C PHE A 11 0.36 -2.96 -15.58
N PRO A 12 0.93 -3.12 -16.79
CA PRO A 12 2.36 -3.35 -16.91
C PRO A 12 3.23 -2.14 -16.60
N GLY A 13 2.69 -0.92 -16.66
CA GLY A 13 3.50 0.25 -16.39
C GLY A 13 2.69 1.52 -16.23
N GLU A 14 3.40 2.62 -16.01
CA GLU A 14 2.81 3.92 -15.70
C GLU A 14 1.87 4.41 -16.79
N LYS A 15 2.24 4.22 -18.06
CA LYS A 15 1.44 4.70 -19.18
C LYS A 15 0.02 4.15 -19.13
N GLU A 16 -0.09 2.83 -18.95
CA GLU A 16 -1.38 2.16 -18.92
C GLU A 16 -2.18 2.56 -17.69
N VAL A 17 -1.51 2.74 -16.55
CA VAL A 17 -2.16 3.20 -15.32
C VAL A 17 -2.87 4.53 -15.57
N PHE A 18 -2.18 5.51 -16.13
CA PHE A 18 -2.75 6.84 -16.31
C PHE A 18 -3.74 6.90 -17.48
N GLN A 19 -3.59 6.05 -18.47
CA GLN A 19 -4.62 5.91 -19.50
C GLN A 19 -5.94 5.46 -18.88
N PHE A 20 -5.87 4.54 -17.92
CA PHE A 20 -7.05 4.09 -17.18
C PHE A 20 -7.61 5.18 -16.28
N LEU A 21 -6.76 5.77 -15.44
CA LEU A 21 -7.21 6.76 -14.46
C LEU A 21 -7.79 8.00 -15.11
N ASN A 22 -7.29 8.40 -16.26
CA ASN A 22 -7.75 9.61 -16.95
C ASN A 22 -9.16 9.47 -17.51
N GLN A 23 -9.75 8.29 -17.47
CA GLN A 23 -11.15 8.08 -17.90
C GLN A 23 -12.16 8.51 -16.83
N PHE A 24 -11.69 8.83 -15.63
CA PHE A 24 -12.55 9.15 -14.49
C PHE A 24 -12.35 10.60 -14.07
N ASN A 25 -13.44 11.26 -13.67
CA ASN A 25 -13.41 12.64 -13.20
C ASN A 25 -13.51 12.73 -11.68
N GLU A 26 -13.51 11.60 -10.99
CA GLU A 26 -13.68 11.56 -9.54
C GLU A 26 -12.53 10.82 -8.89
N PRO A 27 -12.27 11.09 -7.60
CA PRO A 27 -11.26 10.33 -6.87
C PRO A 27 -11.66 8.87 -6.73
N LEU A 28 -10.71 7.99 -6.93
CA LEU A 28 -10.90 6.55 -6.81
C LEU A 28 -10.07 6.01 -5.63
N PHE A 29 -10.38 4.80 -5.20
CA PHE A 29 -9.54 4.05 -4.27
C PHE A 29 -8.90 2.94 -5.11
N VAL A 30 -7.57 2.98 -5.26
CA VAL A 30 -6.88 2.06 -6.15
C VAL A 30 -5.85 1.24 -5.39
N LYS A 31 -5.59 0.03 -5.88
CA LYS A 31 -4.58 -0.84 -5.31
C LYS A 31 -3.37 -0.88 -6.24
N VAL A 32 -2.20 -0.62 -5.66
CA VAL A 32 -0.91 -0.79 -6.34
C VAL A 32 -0.27 -2.02 -5.73
N GLY A 33 -0.09 -3.06 -6.53
CA GLY A 33 0.51 -4.29 -6.08
C GLY A 33 2.02 -4.29 -6.22
N MET A 34 2.64 -5.38 -5.77
CA MET A 34 4.10 -5.48 -5.76
C MET A 34 4.70 -5.35 -7.15
N GLU A 35 4.09 -6.00 -8.15
CA GLU A 35 4.66 -6.00 -9.51
C GLU A 35 4.76 -4.57 -10.06
N LEU A 36 3.66 -3.82 -10.00
CA LEU A 36 3.66 -2.44 -10.49
C LEU A 36 4.62 -1.57 -9.68
N TYR A 37 4.62 -1.73 -8.36
CA TYR A 37 5.48 -0.94 -7.48
C TYR A 37 6.96 -1.22 -7.74
N MET A 38 7.34 -2.48 -7.93
CA MET A 38 8.73 -2.83 -8.22
C MET A 38 9.14 -2.35 -9.62
N GLN A 39 8.20 -2.34 -10.55
CA GLN A 39 8.45 -1.91 -11.92
C GLN A 39 8.67 -0.40 -12.00
N GLU A 40 7.82 0.39 -11.33
CA GLU A 40 7.79 1.84 -11.48
C GLU A 40 8.37 2.61 -10.29
N GLY A 41 8.54 1.96 -9.16
CA GLY A 41 9.09 2.60 -7.97
C GLY A 41 8.10 3.51 -7.25
N PRO A 42 8.58 4.23 -6.23
CA PRO A 42 7.71 5.09 -5.42
C PRO A 42 7.07 6.24 -6.19
N ASP A 43 7.64 6.63 -7.31
CA ASP A 43 7.10 7.75 -8.09
C ASP A 43 5.69 7.49 -8.59
N ILE A 44 5.35 6.23 -8.90
CA ILE A 44 3.99 5.92 -9.35
C ILE A 44 2.98 6.26 -8.26
N VAL A 45 3.33 5.97 -7.00
CA VAL A 45 2.47 6.28 -5.85
C VAL A 45 2.28 7.78 -5.71
N ARG A 46 3.37 8.54 -5.79
CA ARG A 46 3.30 10.00 -5.68
C ARG A 46 2.42 10.60 -6.76
N LYS A 47 2.57 10.16 -7.99
CA LYS A 47 1.79 10.68 -9.12
C LYS A 47 0.30 10.37 -8.98
N ILE A 48 -0.02 9.16 -8.53
CA ILE A 48 -1.42 8.78 -8.30
C ILE A 48 -2.03 9.63 -7.18
N LYS A 49 -1.28 9.84 -6.09
CA LYS A 49 -1.75 10.68 -4.99
C LYS A 49 -1.95 12.12 -5.44
N GLU A 50 -1.09 12.63 -6.31
CA GLU A 50 -1.24 13.99 -6.83
C GLU A 50 -2.53 14.18 -7.60
N GLN A 51 -3.07 13.11 -8.18
CA GLN A 51 -4.36 13.18 -8.88
C GLN A 51 -5.56 13.05 -7.93
N GLY A 52 -5.31 12.90 -6.63
CA GLY A 52 -6.38 12.88 -5.63
C GLY A 52 -6.94 11.54 -5.27
N HIS A 53 -6.33 10.45 -5.73
CA HIS A 53 -6.82 9.11 -5.43
C HIS A 53 -6.31 8.61 -4.09
N ASP A 54 -7.08 7.72 -3.46
CA ASP A 54 -6.62 6.95 -2.30
C ASP A 54 -5.92 5.69 -2.78
N ILE A 55 -4.90 5.26 -2.04
CA ILE A 55 -4.06 4.13 -2.45
C ILE A 55 -3.96 3.07 -1.37
N PHE A 56 -4.23 1.84 -1.76
CA PHE A 56 -3.86 0.64 -1.02
C PHE A 56 -2.56 0.12 -1.64
N LEU A 57 -1.45 0.22 -0.90
CA LEU A 57 -0.18 -0.31 -1.38
C LEU A 57 -0.03 -1.73 -0.84
N ASP A 58 -0.21 -2.69 -1.74
CA ASP A 58 -0.37 -4.11 -1.42
C ASP A 58 0.96 -4.84 -1.64
N LEU A 59 1.83 -4.79 -0.65
CA LEU A 59 3.15 -5.42 -0.74
C LEU A 59 3.28 -6.68 0.12
N LYS A 60 2.37 -6.90 1.06
CA LYS A 60 2.35 -8.07 1.94
C LYS A 60 3.70 -8.28 2.62
N LEU A 61 4.20 -7.23 3.27
CA LEU A 61 5.53 -7.28 3.89
C LEU A 61 5.63 -8.40 4.90
N HIS A 62 6.77 -9.10 4.87
CA HIS A 62 7.04 -10.24 5.73
C HIS A 62 8.54 -10.33 5.94
N ASP A 63 9.01 -9.83 7.07
CA ASP A 63 10.44 -9.77 7.36
C ASP A 63 10.62 -9.61 8.87
N ILE A 64 11.85 -9.51 9.31
CA ILE A 64 12.11 -9.30 10.73
C ILE A 64 11.54 -7.94 11.15
N PRO A 65 11.14 -7.79 12.44
CA PRO A 65 10.40 -6.60 12.87
C PRO A 65 11.08 -5.28 12.52
N ASN A 66 12.39 -5.18 12.71
CA ASN A 66 13.09 -3.92 12.45
C ASN A 66 13.10 -3.56 10.96
N THR A 67 13.20 -4.55 10.08
CA THR A 67 13.16 -4.32 8.64
C THR A 67 11.78 -3.83 8.22
N VAL A 68 10.72 -4.45 8.76
CA VAL A 68 9.36 -4.04 8.47
C VAL A 68 9.09 -2.63 9.00
N LYS A 69 9.59 -2.32 10.20
CA LYS A 69 9.45 -0.97 10.76
C LYS A 69 10.08 0.08 9.86
N SER A 70 11.30 -0.17 9.38
CA SER A 70 11.99 0.77 8.49
C SER A 70 11.26 0.92 7.17
N ALA A 71 10.77 -0.18 6.59
CA ALA A 71 10.02 -0.15 5.35
C ALA A 71 8.73 0.66 5.50
N MET A 72 7.98 0.41 6.57
CA MET A 72 6.72 1.13 6.82
C MET A 72 6.93 2.61 7.05
N LYS A 73 8.04 2.98 7.69
CA LYS A 73 8.37 4.39 7.85
C LYS A 73 8.52 5.08 6.50
N GLY A 74 9.18 4.40 5.54
CA GLY A 74 9.30 4.92 4.18
C GLY A 74 7.97 5.00 3.45
N LEU A 75 7.13 3.97 3.58
CA LEU A 75 5.82 3.96 2.94
C LEU A 75 4.91 5.05 3.49
N ALA A 76 4.97 5.30 4.81
CA ALA A 76 4.18 6.36 5.43
C ALA A 76 4.45 7.72 4.80
N ARG A 77 5.70 7.97 4.42
CA ARG A 77 6.09 9.24 3.79
C ARG A 77 5.50 9.42 2.40
N LEU A 78 5.08 8.34 1.75
CA LEU A 78 4.47 8.42 0.43
C LEU A 78 3.00 8.86 0.50
N GLY A 79 2.41 8.84 1.69
CA GLY A 79 1.03 9.28 1.86
C GLY A 79 -0.02 8.27 1.44
N VAL A 80 0.33 6.99 1.39
CA VAL A 80 -0.64 5.93 1.08
C VAL A 80 -1.68 5.81 2.18
N ASP A 81 -2.81 5.24 1.86
CA ASP A 81 -3.97 5.21 2.76
C ASP A 81 -4.15 3.87 3.45
N LEU A 82 -3.67 2.79 2.83
CA LEU A 82 -3.80 1.44 3.36
C LEU A 82 -2.55 0.65 2.97
N VAL A 83 -2.02 -0.11 3.91
CA VAL A 83 -0.87 -1.00 3.67
C VAL A 83 -1.16 -2.35 4.31
N ASN A 84 -0.38 -3.36 3.93
CA ASN A 84 -0.56 -4.67 4.54
C ASN A 84 0.77 -5.36 4.86
N VAL A 85 0.67 -6.33 5.76
CA VAL A 85 1.76 -7.25 6.10
C VAL A 85 1.20 -8.66 6.06
N HIS A 86 2.08 -9.65 6.00
CA HIS A 86 1.69 -11.04 6.10
C HIS A 86 1.55 -11.40 7.58
N ALA A 87 0.39 -11.91 7.99
CA ALA A 87 0.14 -12.22 9.39
C ALA A 87 1.10 -13.28 9.94
N ALA A 88 1.64 -14.14 9.08
CA ALA A 88 2.60 -15.17 9.48
C ALA A 88 3.88 -14.59 10.09
N GLY A 89 4.16 -13.30 9.90
CA GLY A 89 5.31 -12.64 10.51
C GLY A 89 5.23 -12.46 12.01
N GLY A 90 4.03 -12.58 12.58
CA GLY A 90 3.84 -12.59 14.02
C GLY A 90 3.62 -11.22 14.64
N LYS A 91 3.36 -11.25 15.95
CA LYS A 91 3.00 -10.05 16.69
C LYS A 91 4.07 -8.98 16.67
N ASN A 92 5.34 -9.36 16.86
CA ASN A 92 6.42 -8.37 16.94
C ASN A 92 6.62 -7.67 15.60
N MET A 93 6.44 -8.39 14.50
CA MET A 93 6.52 -7.78 13.17
C MET A 93 5.38 -6.79 12.98
N MET A 94 4.16 -7.14 13.39
CA MET A 94 3.02 -6.24 13.26
C MET A 94 3.18 -5.00 14.12
N GLU A 95 3.72 -5.13 15.34
CA GLU A 95 4.02 -3.98 16.18
C GLU A 95 5.06 -3.08 15.54
N GLY A 96 6.10 -3.69 14.96
CA GLY A 96 7.11 -2.93 14.21
C GLY A 96 6.50 -2.16 13.06
N ALA A 97 5.57 -2.80 12.33
CA ALA A 97 4.89 -2.15 11.22
C ALA A 97 4.13 -0.90 11.68
N LEU A 98 3.37 -1.02 12.77
CA LEU A 98 2.63 0.13 13.32
C LEU A 98 3.55 1.23 13.78
N GLU A 99 4.65 0.88 14.47
CA GLU A 99 5.63 1.88 14.92
C GLU A 99 6.24 2.62 13.74
N GLY A 100 6.55 1.89 12.66
CA GLY A 100 7.11 2.50 11.46
C GLY A 100 6.14 3.47 10.81
N LEU A 101 4.88 3.08 10.69
CA LEU A 101 3.85 3.94 10.13
C LEU A 101 3.69 5.21 10.95
N GLU A 102 3.66 5.09 12.27
CA GLU A 102 3.54 6.26 13.13
C GLU A 102 4.76 7.17 13.02
N ALA A 103 5.95 6.59 13.01
CA ALA A 103 7.19 7.37 12.92
C ALA A 103 7.33 8.09 11.58
N GLY A 104 6.82 7.53 10.50
CA GLY A 104 6.95 8.11 9.16
C GLY A 104 5.82 9.04 8.76
N THR A 105 4.71 9.05 9.50
CA THR A 105 3.58 9.90 9.16
C THR A 105 3.86 11.34 9.57
N PRO A 106 3.80 12.30 8.64
CA PRO A 106 4.05 13.70 8.99
C PRO A 106 3.02 14.22 9.99
N VAL A 107 3.45 15.19 10.81
CA VAL A 107 2.57 15.82 11.79
C VAL A 107 1.38 16.43 11.07
N GLY A 108 0.17 16.18 11.61
CA GLY A 108 -1.05 16.70 11.03
C GLY A 108 -1.61 15.84 9.89
N LYS A 109 -0.92 14.78 9.50
CA LYS A 109 -1.41 13.86 8.48
C LYS A 109 -1.98 12.60 9.11
N ARG A 110 -2.86 11.96 8.35
CA ARG A 110 -3.49 10.72 8.80
C ARG A 110 -2.58 9.54 8.53
N ARG A 111 -2.38 8.72 9.55
CA ARG A 111 -1.60 7.50 9.39
C ARG A 111 -2.35 6.50 8.51
N ALA A 112 -1.63 5.78 7.65
CA ALA A 112 -2.21 4.71 6.85
C ALA A 112 -2.78 3.62 7.76
N SER A 113 -3.86 2.99 7.32
CA SER A 113 -4.40 1.81 7.98
C SER A 113 -3.56 0.59 7.64
N LEU A 114 -3.43 -0.32 8.60
CA LEU A 114 -2.65 -1.55 8.42
C LEU A 114 -3.57 -2.75 8.53
N ILE A 115 -3.50 -3.65 7.56
CA ILE A 115 -4.19 -4.92 7.64
C ILE A 115 -3.21 -6.08 7.51
N ALA A 116 -3.56 -7.22 8.09
CA ALA A 116 -2.73 -8.42 8.05
C ALA A 116 -3.39 -9.45 7.15
N VAL A 117 -2.61 -9.97 6.21
CA VAL A 117 -3.09 -11.02 5.30
C VAL A 117 -2.82 -12.36 5.95
N THR A 118 -3.87 -13.12 6.22
CA THR A 118 -3.74 -14.38 6.93
C THR A 118 -3.38 -15.54 6.02
N GLN A 119 -3.76 -15.45 4.75
CA GLN A 119 -3.51 -16.54 3.81
C GLN A 119 -3.55 -15.98 2.38
N LEU A 120 -2.62 -16.45 1.54
CA LEU A 120 -2.62 -16.06 0.14
C LEU A 120 -3.74 -16.80 -0.61
N THR A 121 -4.31 -16.15 -1.60
CA THR A 121 -5.40 -16.74 -2.37
C THR A 121 -4.99 -17.99 -3.14
N SER A 122 -3.70 -18.10 -3.49
CA SER A 122 -3.18 -19.27 -4.18
C SER A 122 -2.87 -20.43 -3.24
N THR A 123 -2.95 -20.18 -1.92
CA THR A 123 -2.73 -21.21 -0.91
C THR A 123 -4.07 -21.88 -0.65
N THR A 124 -4.13 -23.16 -0.85
CA THR A 124 -5.38 -23.88 -0.64
C THR A 124 -5.50 -24.34 0.81
N GLU A 125 -6.72 -24.68 1.17
CA GLU A 125 -7.03 -25.15 2.52
C GLU A 125 -6.66 -26.59 2.74
N ASP A 126 -6.14 -27.27 1.79
CA ASP A 126 -5.69 -28.66 1.90
C ASP A 126 -4.52 -28.85 2.86
#